data_06e1c3dd9bebcee64252bc6e36109742
#
_entry.id   06e1c3dd9bebcee64252bc6e36109742
#
_cell.length_a   1.000
_cell.length_b   1.000
_cell.length_c   1.000
_cell.angle_alpha   90.00
_cell.angle_beta   90.00
_cell.angle_gamma   90.00
#
_symmetry.space_group_name_H-M   'P 1'
#
loop_
_entity.id
_entity.type
_entity.pdbx_description
1 polymer ?
#
loop_
_entity_poly.entity_id
_entity_poly.type
_entity_poly.pdbx_seq_one_letter_code
_entity_poly.pdbx_strand_id
1 'polypeptide(L)'
;MKKVVLPTLLIIFVLIIAFSYCACRSEGDDSANIHEPPVSVDTVLQERIDSFVTNVPHIGRLGMMIYDATASQEVYSFNADTLMSPASCMKLLTCITAMKKFGTSCMHKTRLYTSGIMVNDTLVGDITLKTQFDPVFNRDSLYKMTEVLTAKGIKHLKGRVVLDMADYTLMSHEQHWTPGDLRTRYLGLPFSGGAKLQREMLYALAHAGIAVQSKDIVYGRLNYSKSRLVAEIHTPMRISIEKALKNSSNINAEALLYPLGYIKSKKGTYRTDGIKVLKEFVGNELHMPIEGSCVIDDGCGLCPNDKLTPRLLVNLLAYAYMHKRLFKEVYYDLPLSGTDGTLHDRLYKKNVVGKIKAKTGTLTKNGGISSLSGYFTGNDGHMIIFSIINNECPVMDGRQWQDKLLTSIMREE
;
A
#
# COMPACT_ATOMS: atom_id res chain seq x y z
N MET A 1 -67.55 -0.40 -27.95
CA MET A 1 -66.74 -1.62 -28.06
C MET A 1 -65.25 -1.18 -28.02
N LYS A 2 -64.65 -1.16 -26.84
CA LYS A 2 -63.24 -0.88 -26.66
C LYS A 2 -62.47 -2.20 -26.60
N LYS A 3 -61.65 -2.49 -27.60
CA LYS A 3 -60.76 -3.65 -27.54
C LYS A 3 -59.44 -3.26 -26.87
N VAL A 4 -59.14 -3.99 -25.85
CA VAL A 4 -57.93 -3.99 -25.07
C VAL A 4 -56.74 -4.46 -25.95
N VAL A 5 -55.73 -3.61 -26.16
CA VAL A 5 -54.44 -3.98 -26.73
C VAL A 5 -53.37 -3.56 -25.70
N LEU A 6 -53.20 -4.44 -24.72
CA LEU A 6 -52.04 -4.35 -23.83
C LEU A 6 -51.85 -5.70 -23.11
N PRO A 7 -51.09 -6.63 -23.66
CA PRO A 7 -49.98 -7.20 -22.90
C PRO A 7 -48.75 -7.67 -23.71
N THR A 8 -48.67 -7.40 -25.01
CA THR A 8 -47.58 -7.97 -25.82
C THR A 8 -46.26 -7.19 -25.72
N LEU A 9 -46.28 -5.90 -25.36
CA LEU A 9 -45.05 -5.12 -25.20
C LEU A 9 -44.33 -5.40 -23.86
N LEU A 10 -45.00 -5.84 -22.83
CA LEU A 10 -44.40 -6.11 -21.52
C LEU A 10 -43.60 -7.43 -21.51
N ILE A 11 -44.01 -8.40 -22.33
CA ILE A 11 -43.33 -9.71 -22.42
C ILE A 11 -42.01 -9.59 -23.21
N ILE A 12 -41.93 -8.71 -24.21
CA ILE A 12 -40.72 -8.49 -24.99
C ILE A 12 -39.66 -7.75 -24.14
N PHE A 13 -40.05 -6.82 -23.26
CA PHE A 13 -39.13 -6.10 -22.38
C PHE A 13 -38.54 -6.99 -21.26
N VAL A 14 -39.31 -7.94 -20.76
CA VAL A 14 -38.84 -8.93 -19.75
C VAL A 14 -37.91 -9.96 -20.38
N LEU A 15 -38.11 -10.34 -21.64
CA LEU A 15 -37.19 -11.25 -22.36
C LEU A 15 -35.88 -10.59 -22.75
N ILE A 16 -35.85 -9.29 -23.05
CA ILE A 16 -34.59 -8.55 -23.33
C ILE A 16 -33.75 -8.36 -22.06
N ILE A 17 -34.37 -8.14 -20.90
CA ILE A 17 -33.65 -8.06 -19.62
C ILE A 17 -33.13 -9.44 -19.19
N ALA A 18 -33.84 -10.52 -19.47
CA ALA A 18 -33.37 -11.89 -19.18
C ALA A 18 -32.19 -12.32 -20.08
N PHE A 19 -32.11 -11.82 -21.32
CA PHE A 19 -31.00 -12.15 -22.23
C PHE A 19 -29.74 -11.32 -21.95
N SER A 20 -29.87 -10.11 -21.39
CA SER A 20 -28.71 -9.30 -20.96
C SER A 20 -28.05 -9.78 -19.66
N TYR A 21 -28.74 -10.59 -18.85
CA TYR A 21 -28.20 -11.17 -17.62
C TYR A 21 -27.47 -12.51 -17.83
N CYS A 22 -27.58 -13.10 -19.04
CA CYS A 22 -26.98 -14.40 -19.35
C CYS A 22 -25.67 -14.34 -20.13
N ALA A 23 -25.16 -13.13 -20.44
CA ALA A 23 -23.91 -12.95 -21.20
C ALA A 23 -22.67 -12.66 -20.34
N CYS A 24 -22.80 -12.65 -18.99
CA CYS A 24 -21.66 -12.67 -18.06
C CYS A 24 -21.62 -14.00 -17.30
N ARG A 25 -21.64 -15.11 -18.03
CA ARG A 25 -21.14 -16.36 -17.48
C ARG A 25 -19.62 -16.33 -17.61
N SER A 26 -18.96 -16.27 -16.45
CA SER A 26 -17.57 -16.64 -16.24
C SER A 26 -17.20 -17.84 -17.14
N GLU A 27 -16.10 -17.72 -17.86
CA GLU A 27 -15.40 -18.88 -18.38
C GLU A 27 -15.23 -19.85 -17.21
N GLY A 28 -15.90 -20.99 -17.30
CA GLY A 28 -15.78 -22.07 -16.35
C GLY A 28 -14.32 -22.55 -16.40
N ASP A 29 -13.72 -22.57 -15.25
CA ASP A 29 -12.48 -23.27 -14.99
C ASP A 29 -12.80 -24.78 -15.05
N ASP A 30 -12.79 -25.35 -16.26
CA ASP A 30 -12.77 -26.80 -16.48
C ASP A 30 -11.37 -27.32 -16.13
N SER A 31 -10.94 -27.12 -14.87
CA SER A 31 -9.88 -27.90 -14.29
C SER A 31 -10.45 -29.27 -13.93
N ALA A 32 -10.26 -30.25 -14.80
CA ALA A 32 -10.36 -31.64 -14.45
C ALA A 32 -9.64 -31.84 -13.11
N ASN A 33 -10.33 -32.34 -12.08
CA ASN A 33 -9.75 -32.79 -10.83
C ASN A 33 -8.81 -33.97 -11.14
N ILE A 34 -7.60 -33.69 -11.56
CA ILE A 34 -6.49 -34.59 -11.45
C ILE A 34 -6.15 -34.54 -9.96
N HIS A 35 -6.55 -35.54 -9.20
CA HIS A 35 -6.04 -35.79 -7.86
C HIS A 35 -4.54 -36.09 -8.01
N GLU A 36 -3.72 -35.05 -8.09
CA GLU A 36 -2.30 -35.21 -7.82
C GLU A 36 -2.16 -35.71 -6.37
N PRO A 37 -1.29 -36.69 -6.10
CA PRO A 37 -1.09 -37.14 -4.73
C PRO A 37 -0.67 -35.96 -3.87
N PRO A 38 -1.09 -35.91 -2.59
CA PRO A 38 -0.77 -34.80 -1.72
C PRO A 38 0.75 -34.62 -1.69
N VAL A 39 1.20 -33.44 -2.12
CA VAL A 39 2.63 -33.08 -2.13
C VAL A 39 3.09 -33.06 -0.68
N SER A 40 4.12 -33.86 -0.37
CA SER A 40 4.65 -33.98 1.00
C SER A 40 5.56 -32.80 1.35
N VAL A 41 5.54 -32.37 2.61
CA VAL A 41 6.48 -31.37 3.13
C VAL A 41 7.92 -31.87 2.96
N ASP A 42 8.83 -30.95 2.62
CA ASP A 42 10.27 -31.21 2.63
C ASP A 42 10.77 -31.43 4.08
N THR A 43 10.82 -32.70 4.49
CA THR A 43 11.30 -33.09 5.83
C THR A 43 12.78 -32.76 6.03
N VAL A 44 13.57 -32.71 4.95
CA VAL A 44 14.98 -32.30 5.00
C VAL A 44 15.10 -30.83 5.31
N LEU A 45 14.22 -29.99 4.77
CA LEU A 45 14.14 -28.56 5.12
C LEU A 45 13.79 -28.40 6.60
N GLN A 46 12.81 -29.14 7.09
CA GLN A 46 12.40 -29.09 8.50
C GLN A 46 13.56 -29.48 9.44
N GLU A 47 14.25 -30.57 9.16
CA GLU A 47 15.42 -31.06 9.95
C GLU A 47 16.56 -30.02 9.97
N ARG A 48 16.81 -29.32 8.84
CA ARG A 48 17.83 -28.28 8.76
C ARG A 48 17.45 -27.06 9.61
N ILE A 49 16.17 -26.65 9.59
CA ILE A 49 15.69 -25.55 10.42
C ILE A 49 15.81 -25.90 11.90
N ASP A 50 15.35 -27.09 12.30
CA ASP A 50 15.45 -27.60 13.67
C ASP A 50 16.90 -27.63 14.16
N SER A 51 17.80 -28.22 13.36
CA SER A 51 19.23 -28.27 13.67
C SER A 51 19.80 -26.84 13.84
N PHE A 52 19.44 -25.89 12.95
CA PHE A 52 19.93 -24.54 13.06
C PHE A 52 19.44 -23.86 14.33
N VAL A 53 18.13 -23.91 14.60
CA VAL A 53 17.52 -23.23 15.76
C VAL A 53 18.04 -23.78 17.08
N THR A 54 18.30 -25.11 17.13
CA THR A 54 18.87 -25.78 18.30
C THR A 54 20.31 -25.38 18.56
N ASN A 55 21.13 -25.26 17.50
CA ASN A 55 22.57 -25.07 17.64
C ASN A 55 23.04 -23.62 17.53
N VAL A 56 22.21 -22.70 16.99
CA VAL A 56 22.55 -21.29 16.83
C VAL A 56 21.70 -20.42 17.74
N PRO A 57 22.24 -19.97 18.88
CA PRO A 57 21.49 -19.18 19.84
C PRO A 57 21.02 -17.84 19.22
N HIS A 58 19.82 -17.41 19.60
CA HIS A 58 19.30 -16.08 19.29
C HIS A 58 19.35 -15.18 20.51
N ILE A 59 19.44 -13.87 20.27
CA ILE A 59 19.39 -12.84 21.29
C ILE A 59 17.97 -12.27 21.36
N GLY A 60 17.48 -11.99 22.56
CA GLY A 60 16.15 -11.42 22.78
C GLY A 60 15.02 -12.38 22.44
N ARG A 61 13.92 -11.84 21.92
CA ARG A 61 12.72 -12.60 21.57
C ARG A 61 12.72 -12.95 20.09
N LEU A 62 12.61 -14.24 19.78
CA LEU A 62 12.46 -14.75 18.41
C LEU A 62 11.04 -15.26 18.21
N GLY A 63 10.44 -14.92 17.10
CA GLY A 63 9.24 -15.56 16.57
C GLY A 63 9.41 -15.82 15.07
N MET A 64 9.03 -17.01 14.62
CA MET A 64 9.10 -17.32 13.20
C MET A 64 8.09 -18.37 12.76
N MET A 65 7.76 -18.36 11.48
CA MET A 65 6.98 -19.38 10.80
C MET A 65 7.53 -19.57 9.39
N ILE A 66 7.61 -20.81 8.97
CA ILE A 66 7.98 -21.24 7.61
C ILE A 66 6.87 -22.15 7.10
N TYR A 67 6.39 -21.88 5.91
CA TYR A 67 5.22 -22.52 5.31
C TYR A 67 5.51 -22.89 3.86
N ASP A 68 5.22 -24.10 3.50
CA ASP A 68 5.25 -24.57 2.12
C ASP A 68 3.92 -24.25 1.45
N ALA A 69 3.94 -23.24 0.57
CA ALA A 69 2.74 -22.79 -0.12
C ALA A 69 2.32 -23.73 -1.26
N THR A 70 3.24 -24.55 -1.77
CA THR A 70 2.94 -25.56 -2.80
C THR A 70 2.25 -26.76 -2.17
N ALA A 71 2.77 -27.27 -1.04
CA ALA A 71 2.17 -28.35 -0.28
C ALA A 71 1.00 -27.90 0.63
N SER A 72 0.82 -26.58 0.80
CA SER A 72 -0.16 -26.01 1.74
C SER A 72 0.01 -26.51 3.17
N GLN A 73 1.26 -26.58 3.66
CA GLN A 73 1.59 -27.12 4.97
C GLN A 73 2.60 -26.25 5.73
N GLU A 74 2.46 -26.24 7.06
CA GLU A 74 3.47 -25.64 7.95
C GLU A 74 4.71 -26.55 7.97
N VAL A 75 5.87 -25.96 7.68
CA VAL A 75 7.17 -26.63 7.74
C VAL A 75 7.77 -26.50 9.14
N TYR A 76 7.72 -25.28 9.69
CA TYR A 76 8.30 -24.98 11.00
C TYR A 76 7.63 -23.78 11.63
N SER A 77 7.45 -23.83 12.95
CA SER A 77 7.00 -22.68 13.74
C SER A 77 7.69 -22.60 15.10
N PHE A 78 8.05 -21.38 15.48
CA PHE A 78 8.61 -21.06 16.79
C PHE A 78 8.02 -19.73 17.25
N ASN A 79 7.25 -19.73 18.35
CA ASN A 79 6.52 -18.53 18.82
C ASN A 79 5.70 -17.83 17.71
N ALA A 80 5.17 -18.61 16.77
CA ALA A 80 4.53 -18.10 15.55
C ALA A 80 3.27 -17.27 15.85
N ASP A 81 2.61 -17.50 16.99
CA ASP A 81 1.39 -16.83 17.42
C ASP A 81 1.65 -15.74 18.47
N THR A 82 2.91 -15.43 18.75
CA THR A 82 3.29 -14.38 19.68
C THR A 82 3.23 -13.01 19.00
N LEU A 83 2.56 -12.05 19.63
CA LEU A 83 2.52 -10.65 19.19
C LEU A 83 3.91 -10.01 19.31
N MET A 84 4.50 -9.63 18.19
CA MET A 84 5.84 -9.04 18.11
C MET A 84 5.80 -7.78 17.24
N SER A 85 6.70 -6.83 17.50
CA SER A 85 6.81 -5.66 16.63
C SER A 85 7.37 -6.05 15.26
N PRO A 86 6.59 -5.86 14.19
CA PRO A 86 7.01 -6.25 12.84
C PRO A 86 7.91 -5.21 12.20
N ALA A 87 8.06 -4.03 12.81
CA ALA A 87 8.63 -2.87 12.16
C ALA A 87 8.05 -2.71 10.73
N SER A 88 8.88 -2.40 9.73
CA SER A 88 8.40 -2.17 8.36
C SER A 88 7.84 -3.40 7.63
N CYS A 89 7.83 -4.60 8.22
CA CYS A 89 7.02 -5.70 7.68
C CYS A 89 5.51 -5.44 7.79
N MET A 90 5.06 -4.47 8.63
CA MET A 90 3.70 -3.91 8.62
C MET A 90 3.26 -3.48 7.21
N LYS A 91 4.19 -2.96 6.40
CA LYS A 91 3.91 -2.50 5.03
C LYS A 91 3.38 -3.59 4.10
N LEU A 92 3.66 -4.87 4.39
CA LEU A 92 3.05 -5.98 3.67
C LEU A 92 1.52 -5.95 3.82
N LEU A 93 1.03 -5.80 5.05
CA LEU A 93 -0.41 -5.72 5.32
C LEU A 93 -1.05 -4.51 4.62
N THR A 94 -0.45 -3.34 4.75
CA THR A 94 -0.96 -2.11 4.15
C THR A 94 -0.99 -2.18 2.62
N CYS A 95 0.11 -2.64 1.98
CA CYS A 95 0.21 -2.72 0.52
C CYS A 95 -0.75 -3.78 -0.05
N ILE A 96 -0.80 -4.98 0.54
CA ILE A 96 -1.66 -6.07 0.07
C ILE A 96 -3.14 -5.67 0.23
N THR A 97 -3.52 -5.09 1.37
CA THR A 97 -4.88 -4.57 1.59
C THR A 97 -5.24 -3.48 0.57
N ALA A 98 -4.33 -2.53 0.32
CA ALA A 98 -4.56 -1.48 -0.66
C ALA A 98 -4.74 -2.05 -2.08
N MET A 99 -3.89 -2.99 -2.51
CA MET A 99 -4.03 -3.66 -3.81
C MET A 99 -5.32 -4.44 -3.93
N LYS A 100 -5.76 -5.12 -2.87
CA LYS A 100 -7.05 -5.84 -2.85
C LYS A 100 -8.23 -4.88 -2.97
N LYS A 101 -8.21 -3.75 -2.24
CA LYS A 101 -9.34 -2.82 -2.18
C LYS A 101 -9.43 -1.89 -3.40
N PHE A 102 -8.31 -1.46 -3.96
CA PHE A 102 -8.26 -0.49 -5.07
C PHE A 102 -7.97 -1.13 -6.42
N GLY A 103 -7.42 -2.34 -6.43
CA GLY A 103 -6.84 -2.94 -7.62
C GLY A 103 -5.45 -2.37 -7.97
N THR A 104 -4.68 -3.13 -8.73
CA THR A 104 -3.28 -2.78 -9.08
C THR A 104 -3.16 -1.65 -10.10
N SER A 105 -4.25 -1.31 -10.81
CA SER A 105 -4.31 -0.22 -11.79
C SER A 105 -4.85 1.10 -11.25
N CYS A 106 -5.10 1.18 -9.94
CA CYS A 106 -5.64 2.40 -9.32
C CYS A 106 -4.67 3.58 -9.45
N MET A 107 -5.24 4.80 -9.62
CA MET A 107 -4.50 6.04 -9.78
C MET A 107 -4.87 7.03 -8.68
N HIS A 108 -3.88 7.69 -8.10
CA HIS A 108 -4.10 8.97 -7.43
C HIS A 108 -4.40 10.04 -8.48
N LYS A 109 -5.30 10.96 -8.16
CA LYS A 109 -5.71 12.03 -9.07
C LYS A 109 -5.59 13.39 -8.41
N THR A 110 -4.80 14.26 -9.00
CA THR A 110 -4.74 15.68 -8.62
C THR A 110 -5.37 16.50 -9.74
N ARG A 111 -6.32 17.36 -9.41
CA ARG A 111 -7.18 18.04 -10.38
C ARG A 111 -7.23 19.53 -10.13
N LEU A 112 -7.14 20.31 -11.21
CA LEU A 112 -7.32 21.75 -11.20
C LEU A 112 -8.64 22.11 -11.89
N TYR A 113 -9.43 22.92 -11.23
CA TYR A 113 -10.72 23.38 -11.71
C TYR A 113 -10.77 24.90 -11.75
N THR A 114 -11.64 25.43 -12.62
CA THR A 114 -12.08 26.84 -12.57
C THR A 114 -13.57 26.89 -12.42
N SER A 115 -14.06 27.92 -11.75
CA SER A 115 -15.49 28.27 -11.70
C SER A 115 -15.70 29.72 -12.20
N GLY A 116 -16.94 30.07 -12.50
CA GLY A 116 -17.28 31.42 -13.00
C GLY A 116 -17.11 31.62 -14.50
N ILE A 117 -16.83 32.83 -14.92
CA ILE A 117 -16.81 33.26 -16.34
C ILE A 117 -15.51 33.99 -16.67
N MET A 118 -15.13 33.98 -17.93
CA MET A 118 -14.07 34.84 -18.47
C MET A 118 -14.62 36.18 -18.90
N VAL A 119 -13.97 37.23 -18.45
CA VAL A 119 -14.20 38.61 -18.90
C VAL A 119 -12.87 39.14 -19.42
N ASN A 120 -12.71 39.19 -20.73
CA ASN A 120 -11.42 39.38 -21.42
C ASN A 120 -10.43 38.32 -21.01
N ASP A 121 -9.31 38.68 -20.37
CA ASP A 121 -8.27 37.77 -19.84
C ASP A 121 -8.36 37.55 -18.30
N THR A 122 -9.49 37.97 -17.70
CA THR A 122 -9.77 37.87 -16.28
C THR A 122 -10.78 36.77 -16.00
N LEU A 123 -10.40 35.77 -15.16
CA LEU A 123 -11.35 34.83 -14.58
C LEU A 123 -12.09 35.50 -13.41
N VAL A 124 -13.40 35.74 -13.60
CA VAL A 124 -14.30 36.15 -12.52
C VAL A 124 -14.92 34.92 -11.89
N GLY A 125 -14.24 34.37 -10.87
CA GLY A 125 -14.56 33.10 -10.24
C GLY A 125 -13.34 32.52 -9.53
N ASP A 126 -13.43 31.28 -9.09
CA ASP A 126 -12.39 30.64 -8.29
C ASP A 126 -11.56 29.63 -9.12
N ILE A 127 -10.30 29.48 -8.74
CA ILE A 127 -9.43 28.36 -9.13
C ILE A 127 -9.42 27.37 -7.97
N THR A 128 -9.72 26.09 -8.21
CA THR A 128 -9.69 25.05 -7.16
C THR A 128 -8.70 23.96 -7.50
N LEU A 129 -7.69 23.77 -6.64
CA LEU A 129 -6.81 22.61 -6.68
C LEU A 129 -7.37 21.54 -5.74
N LYS A 130 -7.79 20.41 -6.31
CA LYS A 130 -8.23 19.25 -5.55
C LYS A 130 -7.15 18.20 -5.53
N THR A 131 -6.57 17.94 -4.35
CA THR A 131 -5.58 16.90 -4.13
C THR A 131 -6.23 15.67 -3.51
N GLN A 132 -5.63 14.51 -3.77
CA GLN A 132 -5.80 13.27 -3.02
C GLN A 132 -4.49 12.96 -2.29
N PHE A 133 -4.32 11.72 -1.82
CA PHE A 133 -3.12 11.29 -1.09
C PHE A 133 -1.98 10.88 -2.04
N ASP A 134 -1.68 11.70 -3.06
CA ASP A 134 -0.61 11.42 -4.03
C ASP A 134 0.77 11.69 -3.42
N PRO A 135 1.58 10.67 -3.09
CA PRO A 135 2.86 10.83 -2.42
C PRO A 135 3.99 11.27 -3.34
N VAL A 136 3.74 11.45 -4.62
CA VAL A 136 4.76 11.88 -5.59
C VAL A 136 4.38 13.16 -6.33
N PHE A 137 3.20 13.71 -6.08
CA PHE A 137 2.80 15.02 -6.60
C PHE A 137 3.77 16.10 -6.09
N ASN A 138 4.41 16.82 -6.99
CA ASN A 138 5.51 17.74 -6.69
C ASN A 138 5.30 19.13 -7.34
N ARG A 139 6.27 20.02 -7.13
CA ARG A 139 6.26 21.39 -7.67
C ARG A 139 6.17 21.41 -9.20
N ASP A 140 6.93 20.59 -9.89
CA ASP A 140 6.95 20.57 -11.36
C ASP A 140 5.58 20.17 -11.92
N SER A 141 4.94 19.20 -11.27
CA SER A 141 3.56 18.80 -11.58
C SER A 141 2.57 19.94 -11.36
N LEU A 142 2.73 20.69 -10.26
CA LEU A 142 1.89 21.85 -9.95
C LEU A 142 2.09 22.98 -10.96
N TYR A 143 3.34 23.24 -11.37
CA TYR A 143 3.66 24.27 -12.38
C TYR A 143 3.00 23.93 -13.72
N LYS A 144 3.16 22.69 -14.21
CA LYS A 144 2.49 22.23 -15.43
C LYS A 144 0.96 22.40 -15.38
N MET A 145 0.36 22.17 -14.22
CA MET A 145 -1.08 22.36 -14.06
C MET A 145 -1.48 23.85 -14.11
N THR A 146 -0.71 24.74 -13.50
CA THR A 146 -1.02 26.19 -13.51
C THR A 146 -0.75 26.83 -14.86
N GLU A 147 0.25 26.37 -15.62
CA GLU A 147 0.51 26.82 -17.00
C GLU A 147 -0.68 26.58 -17.94
N VAL A 148 -1.49 25.56 -17.69
CA VAL A 148 -2.73 25.32 -18.45
C VAL A 148 -3.72 26.46 -18.30
N LEU A 149 -3.73 27.20 -17.18
CA LEU A 149 -4.60 28.34 -16.96
C LEU A 149 -4.27 29.48 -17.94
N THR A 150 -3.00 29.82 -18.07
CA THR A 150 -2.55 30.87 -19.01
C THR A 150 -2.68 30.43 -20.46
N ALA A 151 -2.47 29.17 -20.78
CA ALA A 151 -2.76 28.61 -22.10
C ALA A 151 -4.25 28.70 -22.47
N LYS A 152 -5.13 28.78 -21.49
CA LYS A 152 -6.58 29.04 -21.69
C LYS A 152 -6.94 30.55 -21.65
N GLY A 153 -5.95 31.43 -21.64
CA GLY A 153 -6.13 32.88 -21.68
C GLY A 153 -6.34 33.55 -20.34
N ILE A 154 -6.20 32.81 -19.20
CA ILE A 154 -6.38 33.42 -17.87
C ILE A 154 -5.08 34.12 -17.47
N LYS A 155 -5.10 35.45 -17.39
CA LYS A 155 -3.99 36.27 -16.88
C LYS A 155 -4.27 36.91 -15.53
N HIS A 156 -5.54 37.11 -15.24
CA HIS A 156 -5.97 37.74 -13.99
C HIS A 156 -7.04 36.89 -13.30
N LEU A 157 -7.06 36.96 -11.98
CA LEU A 157 -8.05 36.30 -11.14
C LEU A 157 -8.82 37.32 -10.31
N LYS A 158 -10.15 37.35 -10.46
CA LYS A 158 -11.08 38.05 -9.57
C LYS A 158 -11.90 37.02 -8.80
N GLY A 159 -11.30 36.47 -7.73
CA GLY A 159 -11.87 35.40 -6.93
C GLY A 159 -10.81 34.78 -6.03
N ARG A 160 -11.00 33.56 -5.61
CA ARG A 160 -10.12 32.86 -4.67
C ARG A 160 -9.43 31.68 -5.32
N VAL A 161 -8.34 31.28 -4.72
CA VAL A 161 -7.69 29.97 -4.97
C VAL A 161 -8.08 29.04 -3.83
N VAL A 162 -8.84 28.02 -4.13
CA VAL A 162 -9.35 27.06 -3.15
C VAL A 162 -8.48 25.80 -3.17
N LEU A 163 -7.93 25.44 -2.03
CA LEU A 163 -7.21 24.18 -1.83
C LEU A 163 -8.18 23.15 -1.21
N ASP A 164 -8.71 22.25 -2.03
CA ASP A 164 -9.54 21.12 -1.60
C ASP A 164 -8.65 19.92 -1.35
N MET A 165 -8.08 19.88 -0.18
CA MET A 165 -7.29 18.73 0.30
C MET A 165 -8.21 17.71 0.97
N ALA A 166 -7.92 16.42 0.79
CA ALA A 166 -8.68 15.36 1.43
C ALA A 166 -8.69 15.52 2.97
N ASP A 167 -7.50 15.82 3.51
CA ASP A 167 -7.34 16.16 4.92
C ASP A 167 -6.16 17.11 5.11
N TYR A 168 -6.40 18.30 5.61
CA TYR A 168 -5.38 19.33 5.85
C TYR A 168 -5.04 19.53 7.34
N THR A 169 -5.78 18.86 8.24
CA THR A 169 -5.71 19.13 9.67
C THR A 169 -4.91 18.09 10.47
N LEU A 170 -4.67 16.90 9.93
CA LEU A 170 -4.40 15.73 10.77
C LEU A 170 -2.96 15.26 10.80
N MET A 171 -2.08 15.74 9.96
CA MET A 171 -0.83 15.03 9.73
C MET A 171 0.40 15.62 10.41
N SER A 172 0.24 16.68 11.20
CA SER A 172 1.31 17.20 12.08
C SER A 172 1.53 16.34 13.34
N HIS A 173 0.77 15.26 13.53
CA HIS A 173 0.67 14.54 14.79
C HIS A 173 0.95 13.04 14.71
N GLU A 174 1.74 12.58 13.73
CA GLU A 174 2.31 11.23 13.81
C GLU A 174 3.31 11.19 14.96
N GLN A 175 2.85 10.74 16.11
CA GLN A 175 3.52 10.81 17.42
C GLN A 175 4.90 10.14 17.42
N HIS A 176 5.14 9.20 16.50
CA HIS A 176 6.36 8.42 16.40
C HIS A 176 7.27 8.82 15.24
N TRP A 177 6.83 9.77 14.41
CA TRP A 177 7.60 10.25 13.28
C TRP A 177 8.57 11.35 13.71
N THR A 178 9.78 11.26 13.21
CA THR A 178 10.78 12.32 13.37
C THR A 178 10.54 13.45 12.34
N PRO A 179 11.09 14.64 12.56
CA PRO A 179 11.08 15.68 11.52
C PRO A 179 11.68 15.23 10.20
N GLY A 180 12.60 14.23 10.21
CA GLY A 180 13.16 13.61 9.01
C GLY A 180 12.12 12.81 8.22
N ASP A 181 11.27 12.05 8.90
CA ASP A 181 10.19 11.26 8.27
C ASP A 181 9.15 12.17 7.61
N LEU A 182 8.92 13.36 8.16
CA LEU A 182 7.97 14.35 7.64
C LEU A 182 8.56 15.22 6.52
N ARG A 183 9.89 15.22 6.32
CA ARG A 183 10.52 15.96 5.24
C ARG A 183 10.25 15.29 3.91
N THR A 184 9.42 15.93 3.12
CA THR A 184 9.13 15.49 1.76
C THR A 184 9.10 16.69 0.80
N ARG A 185 9.61 16.50 -0.42
CA ARG A 185 9.46 17.47 -1.52
C ARG A 185 8.06 17.39 -2.15
N TYR A 186 7.27 16.40 -1.80
CA TYR A 186 5.97 16.15 -2.39
C TYR A 186 4.89 17.02 -1.74
N LEU A 187 3.85 17.36 -2.49
CA LEU A 187 2.81 18.31 -2.15
C LEU A 187 1.43 17.67 -1.94
N GLY A 188 1.22 16.49 -2.51
CA GLY A 188 -0.09 15.81 -2.47
C GLY A 188 -0.42 15.15 -1.14
N LEU A 189 0.54 15.15 -0.20
CA LEU A 189 0.34 14.60 1.13
C LEU A 189 0.10 15.70 2.16
N PRO A 190 -0.92 15.56 2.97
CA PRO A 190 -1.18 16.49 4.09
C PRO A 190 -0.06 16.49 5.14
N PHE A 191 0.91 15.56 5.13
CA PHE A 191 2.04 15.46 6.08
C PHE A 191 2.86 16.73 6.27
N SER A 192 2.94 17.57 5.25
CA SER A 192 3.62 18.85 5.35
C SER A 192 2.71 20.01 5.73
N GLY A 193 1.45 19.70 6.07
CA GLY A 193 0.41 20.70 6.35
C GLY A 193 -0.02 21.47 5.10
N GLY A 194 -1.20 22.07 5.15
CA GLY A 194 -1.73 22.87 4.06
C GLY A 194 -0.86 24.09 3.71
N ALA A 195 -0.14 24.66 4.70
CA ALA A 195 0.70 25.84 4.52
C ALA A 195 1.80 25.66 3.46
N LYS A 196 2.36 24.45 3.32
CA LYS A 196 3.34 24.18 2.26
C LYS A 196 2.66 24.23 0.89
N LEU A 197 1.52 23.56 0.72
CA LEU A 197 0.81 23.55 -0.55
C LEU A 197 0.30 24.97 -0.91
N GLN A 198 -0.15 25.74 0.09
CA GLN A 198 -0.56 27.15 -0.10
C GLN A 198 0.58 27.99 -0.66
N ARG A 199 1.77 27.90 -0.06
CA ARG A 199 2.97 28.61 -0.53
C ARG A 199 3.40 28.16 -1.93
N GLU A 200 3.40 26.86 -2.20
CA GLU A 200 3.78 26.34 -3.51
C GLU A 200 2.75 26.70 -4.59
N MET A 201 1.47 26.77 -4.26
CA MET A 201 0.42 27.24 -5.17
C MET A 201 0.58 28.73 -5.51
N LEU A 202 0.96 29.56 -4.52
CA LEU A 202 1.30 30.96 -4.76
C LEU A 202 2.45 31.10 -5.78
N TYR A 203 3.51 30.33 -5.58
CA TYR A 203 4.67 30.33 -6.51
C TYR A 203 4.29 29.79 -7.89
N ALA A 204 3.48 28.76 -7.97
CA ALA A 204 3.07 28.17 -9.24
C ALA A 204 2.22 29.13 -10.08
N LEU A 205 1.29 29.85 -9.45
CA LEU A 205 0.48 30.87 -10.13
C LEU A 205 1.34 32.07 -10.57
N ALA A 206 2.26 32.54 -9.71
CA ALA A 206 3.21 33.59 -10.08
C ALA A 206 4.10 33.16 -11.25
N HIS A 207 4.59 31.93 -11.26
CA HIS A 207 5.35 31.36 -12.38
C HIS A 207 4.52 31.32 -13.68
N ALA A 208 3.25 31.02 -13.59
CA ALA A 208 2.32 31.06 -14.71
C ALA A 208 1.89 32.48 -15.11
N GLY A 209 2.38 33.53 -14.43
CA GLY A 209 2.06 34.92 -14.73
C GLY A 209 0.70 35.37 -14.15
N ILE A 210 0.11 34.61 -13.23
CA ILE A 210 -1.17 34.97 -12.57
C ILE A 210 -0.86 35.49 -11.17
N ALA A 211 -1.03 36.80 -10.95
CA ALA A 211 -0.80 37.42 -9.67
C ALA A 211 -1.96 37.16 -8.71
N VAL A 212 -1.67 36.61 -7.54
CA VAL A 212 -2.60 36.40 -6.42
C VAL A 212 -1.92 36.77 -5.11
N GLN A 213 -2.70 37.13 -4.10
CA GLN A 213 -2.17 37.36 -2.76
C GLN A 213 -2.34 36.10 -1.90
N SER A 214 -1.43 35.88 -0.93
CA SER A 214 -1.52 34.72 -0.04
C SER A 214 -2.85 34.60 0.70
N LYS A 215 -3.50 35.74 1.04
CA LYS A 215 -4.82 35.77 1.70
C LYS A 215 -5.95 35.25 0.81
N ASP A 216 -5.78 35.28 -0.52
CA ASP A 216 -6.78 34.80 -1.47
C ASP A 216 -6.69 33.29 -1.72
N ILE A 217 -5.64 32.62 -1.17
CA ILE A 217 -5.50 31.18 -1.20
C ILE A 217 -6.06 30.60 0.10
N VAL A 218 -7.19 29.92 -0.01
CA VAL A 218 -7.99 29.45 1.12
C VAL A 218 -8.19 27.92 1.08
N TYR A 219 -8.41 27.31 2.23
CA TYR A 219 -8.88 25.93 2.29
C TYR A 219 -10.39 25.87 2.09
N GLY A 220 -10.85 24.89 1.31
CA GLY A 220 -12.28 24.76 1.03
C GLY A 220 -12.61 23.46 0.32
N ARG A 221 -13.85 23.35 -0.12
CA ARG A 221 -14.33 22.20 -0.87
C ARG A 221 -14.73 22.61 -2.28
N LEU A 222 -14.39 21.77 -3.25
CA LEU A 222 -14.78 21.93 -4.66
C LEU A 222 -16.31 21.87 -4.79
N ASN A 223 -16.86 22.86 -5.45
CA ASN A 223 -18.25 22.84 -5.88
C ASN A 223 -18.33 22.29 -7.31
N TYR A 224 -18.59 20.99 -7.44
CA TYR A 224 -18.62 20.32 -8.73
C TYR A 224 -19.65 20.89 -9.71
N SER A 225 -20.81 21.37 -9.22
CA SER A 225 -21.87 21.88 -10.10
C SER A 225 -21.54 23.21 -10.76
N LYS A 226 -20.58 23.96 -10.18
CA LYS A 226 -20.16 25.26 -10.67
C LYS A 226 -18.76 25.30 -11.27
N SER A 227 -18.05 24.16 -11.25
CA SER A 227 -16.64 24.09 -11.64
C SER A 227 -16.41 23.23 -12.87
N ARG A 228 -15.44 23.64 -13.69
CA ARG A 228 -14.99 22.90 -14.88
C ARG A 228 -13.57 22.41 -14.66
N LEU A 229 -13.31 21.17 -15.02
CA LEU A 229 -11.97 20.58 -14.99
C LEU A 229 -11.08 21.27 -16.03
N VAL A 230 -9.90 21.71 -15.61
CA VAL A 230 -8.93 22.42 -16.46
C VAL A 230 -7.71 21.56 -16.72
N ALA A 231 -7.19 20.91 -15.67
CA ALA A 231 -6.03 20.02 -15.76
C ALA A 231 -6.17 18.88 -14.75
N GLU A 232 -5.62 17.72 -15.10
CA GLU A 232 -5.59 16.55 -14.25
C GLU A 232 -4.25 15.83 -14.39
N ILE A 233 -3.69 15.38 -13.24
CA ILE A 233 -2.52 14.50 -13.18
C ILE A 233 -2.95 13.19 -12.56
N HIS A 234 -2.55 12.10 -13.21
CA HIS A 234 -2.77 10.74 -12.76
C HIS A 234 -1.43 10.13 -12.35
N THR A 235 -1.35 9.66 -11.11
CA THR A 235 -0.18 8.97 -10.57
C THR A 235 -0.55 7.54 -10.24
N PRO A 236 0.09 6.53 -10.85
CA PRO A 236 -0.16 5.14 -10.50
C PRO A 236 0.10 4.87 -9.02
N MET A 237 -0.88 4.31 -8.31
CA MET A 237 -0.75 3.92 -6.90
C MET A 237 0.37 2.87 -6.73
N ARG A 238 0.64 2.10 -7.79
CA ARG A 238 1.74 1.14 -7.86
C ARG A 238 3.10 1.75 -7.51
N ILE A 239 3.34 3.03 -7.83
CA ILE A 239 4.59 3.74 -7.44
C ILE A 239 4.72 3.81 -5.91
N SER A 240 3.61 4.00 -5.20
CA SER A 240 3.61 4.00 -3.72
C SER A 240 3.87 2.60 -3.17
N ILE A 241 3.27 1.58 -3.78
CA ILE A 241 3.44 0.18 -3.38
C ILE A 241 4.89 -0.24 -3.56
N GLU A 242 5.47 -0.01 -4.74
CA GLU A 242 6.87 -0.31 -5.04
C GLU A 242 7.83 0.38 -4.04
N LYS A 243 7.66 1.70 -3.81
CA LYS A 243 8.50 2.43 -2.86
C LYS A 243 8.32 1.97 -1.41
N ALA A 244 7.11 1.58 -1.02
CA ALA A 244 6.83 1.06 0.31
C ALA A 244 7.47 -0.32 0.51
N LEU A 245 7.39 -1.22 -0.47
CA LEU A 245 7.94 -2.58 -0.39
C LEU A 245 9.45 -2.59 -0.65
N LYS A 246 9.92 -2.05 -1.77
CA LYS A 246 11.31 -2.10 -2.21
C LYS A 246 12.24 -1.27 -1.33
N ASN A 247 11.86 -0.01 -1.07
CA ASN A 247 12.69 0.97 -0.37
C ASN A 247 12.23 1.22 1.07
N SER A 248 11.22 0.50 1.53
CA SER A 248 10.65 0.65 2.88
C SER A 248 10.17 2.07 3.20
N SER A 249 9.66 2.81 2.22
CA SER A 249 9.22 4.20 2.38
C SER A 249 7.99 4.31 3.29
N ASN A 250 8.14 4.97 4.43
CA ASN A 250 7.05 5.21 5.40
C ASN A 250 5.95 6.08 4.79
N ILE A 251 6.34 7.20 4.15
CA ILE A 251 5.40 8.14 3.51
C ILE A 251 4.52 7.42 2.47
N ASN A 252 5.11 6.53 1.65
CA ASN A 252 4.34 5.83 0.63
C ASN A 252 3.41 4.78 1.23
N ALA A 253 3.76 4.15 2.34
CA ALA A 253 2.87 3.23 3.05
C ALA A 253 1.67 3.98 3.66
N GLU A 254 1.91 5.11 4.34
CA GLU A 254 0.82 5.93 4.89
C GLU A 254 -0.06 6.52 3.77
N ALA A 255 0.52 6.88 2.63
CA ALA A 255 -0.24 7.31 1.46
C ALA A 255 -1.19 6.24 0.90
N LEU A 256 -1.00 4.97 1.26
CA LEU A 256 -1.93 3.88 0.98
C LEU A 256 -2.96 3.68 2.10
N LEU A 257 -2.57 3.89 3.35
CA LEU A 257 -3.46 3.77 4.51
C LEU A 257 -4.58 4.81 4.49
N TYR A 258 -4.27 6.08 4.20
CA TYR A 258 -5.26 7.15 4.23
C TYR A 258 -6.38 7.00 3.19
N PRO A 259 -6.12 6.63 1.92
CA PRO A 259 -7.18 6.30 0.99
C PRO A 259 -8.08 5.15 1.44
N LEU A 260 -7.54 4.13 2.11
CA LEU A 260 -8.35 3.06 2.71
C LEU A 260 -9.35 3.60 3.73
N GLY A 261 -8.92 4.54 4.58
CA GLY A 261 -9.82 5.21 5.52
C GLY A 261 -10.83 6.11 4.81
N TYR A 262 -10.42 6.84 3.76
CA TYR A 262 -11.30 7.72 3.01
C TYR A 262 -12.48 6.98 2.35
N ILE A 263 -12.26 5.80 1.77
CA ILE A 263 -13.36 5.01 1.19
C ILE A 263 -14.32 4.49 2.25
N LYS A 264 -13.86 4.32 3.50
CA LYS A 264 -14.69 3.84 4.60
C LYS A 264 -15.60 4.93 5.17
N SER A 265 -15.09 6.12 5.48
CA SER A 265 -15.84 7.12 6.25
C SER A 265 -16.13 8.44 5.53
N LYS A 266 -15.30 8.89 4.60
CA LYS A 266 -15.36 10.20 3.92
C LYS A 266 -15.41 11.42 4.86
N LYS A 267 -15.10 11.29 6.15
CA LYS A 267 -15.35 12.29 7.20
C LYS A 267 -14.11 12.72 8.02
N GLY A 268 -12.88 12.48 7.55
CA GLY A 268 -11.70 13.10 8.16
C GLY A 268 -10.99 12.32 9.27
N THR A 269 -11.37 11.06 9.54
CA THR A 269 -10.62 10.17 10.44
C THR A 269 -9.86 9.10 9.66
N TYR A 270 -9.25 9.52 8.58
CA TYR A 270 -8.76 8.60 7.55
C TYR A 270 -7.73 7.60 8.06
N ARG A 271 -6.81 8.01 8.94
CA ARG A 271 -5.86 7.09 9.55
C ARG A 271 -6.56 6.02 10.39
N THR A 272 -7.38 6.43 11.36
CA THR A 272 -8.11 5.51 12.23
C THR A 272 -9.01 4.56 11.46
N ASP A 273 -9.71 5.07 10.45
CA ASP A 273 -10.58 4.25 9.60
C ASP A 273 -9.76 3.36 8.64
N GLY A 274 -8.59 3.81 8.19
CA GLY A 274 -7.64 2.98 7.46
C GLY A 274 -7.16 1.79 8.29
N ILE A 275 -6.81 2.02 9.55
CA ILE A 275 -6.45 0.95 10.51
C ILE A 275 -7.61 -0.06 10.68
N LYS A 276 -8.87 0.43 10.76
CA LYS A 276 -10.02 -0.47 10.80
C LYS A 276 -10.11 -1.34 9.54
N VAL A 277 -9.84 -0.77 8.36
CA VAL A 277 -9.83 -1.53 7.10
C VAL A 277 -8.72 -2.60 7.10
N LEU A 278 -7.53 -2.30 7.65
CA LEU A 278 -6.47 -3.31 7.81
C LEU A 278 -6.92 -4.44 8.74
N LYS A 279 -7.54 -4.12 9.88
CA LYS A 279 -8.09 -5.13 10.81
C LYS A 279 -9.21 -5.94 10.18
N GLU A 280 -10.10 -5.31 9.43
CA GLU A 280 -11.15 -6.00 8.68
C GLU A 280 -10.58 -6.95 7.63
N PHE A 281 -9.47 -6.58 6.98
CA PHE A 281 -8.77 -7.48 6.06
C PHE A 281 -8.24 -8.72 6.78
N VAL A 282 -7.65 -8.57 7.96
CA VAL A 282 -7.18 -9.70 8.78
C VAL A 282 -8.33 -10.64 9.14
N GLY A 283 -9.48 -10.09 9.58
CA GLY A 283 -10.63 -10.92 9.97
C GLY A 283 -11.35 -11.56 8.78
N ASN A 284 -11.60 -10.80 7.72
CA ASN A 284 -12.50 -11.21 6.66
C ASN A 284 -11.80 -11.95 5.51
N GLU A 285 -10.56 -11.56 5.18
CA GLU A 285 -9.83 -12.14 4.06
C GLU A 285 -8.82 -13.21 4.50
N LEU A 286 -8.18 -13.02 5.66
CA LEU A 286 -7.24 -14.02 6.21
C LEU A 286 -7.92 -14.98 7.18
N HIS A 287 -9.18 -14.74 7.54
CA HIS A 287 -9.97 -15.53 8.51
C HIS A 287 -9.26 -15.73 9.85
N MET A 288 -8.51 -14.71 10.28
CA MET A 288 -7.79 -14.74 11.56
C MET A 288 -8.50 -13.89 12.62
N PRO A 289 -8.48 -14.31 13.90
CA PRO A 289 -8.97 -13.48 14.98
C PRO A 289 -8.13 -12.20 15.07
N ILE A 290 -8.77 -11.03 15.20
CA ILE A 290 -8.05 -9.75 15.34
C ILE A 290 -7.32 -9.72 16.68
N GLU A 291 -8.03 -10.10 17.77
CA GLU A 291 -7.42 -10.25 19.08
C GLU A 291 -6.36 -11.37 19.06
N GLY A 292 -5.20 -11.09 19.59
CA GLY A 292 -4.07 -12.02 19.62
C GLY A 292 -3.26 -12.11 18.32
N SER A 293 -3.78 -11.62 17.18
CA SER A 293 -3.04 -11.64 15.91
C SER A 293 -2.40 -10.31 15.55
N CYS A 294 -3.04 -9.17 15.91
CA CYS A 294 -2.50 -7.86 15.58
C CYS A 294 -2.91 -6.74 16.53
N VAL A 295 -2.00 -5.80 16.74
CA VAL A 295 -2.23 -4.44 17.23
C VAL A 295 -1.68 -3.49 16.17
N ILE A 296 -2.50 -2.59 15.66
CA ILE A 296 -2.15 -1.71 14.54
C ILE A 296 -2.43 -0.27 14.93
N ASP A 297 -1.38 0.56 14.90
CA ASP A 297 -1.43 1.99 15.17
C ASP A 297 -1.04 2.83 13.95
N ASP A 298 -0.23 2.29 13.01
CA ASP A 298 0.08 2.95 11.75
C ASP A 298 0.11 1.95 10.56
N GLY A 299 0.29 2.46 9.35
CA GLY A 299 0.39 1.64 8.15
C GLY A 299 1.81 1.29 7.74
N CYS A 300 2.81 1.87 8.38
CA CYS A 300 4.21 1.75 7.97
C CYS A 300 5.08 0.94 8.95
N GLY A 301 4.60 0.69 10.16
CA GLY A 301 5.33 -0.04 11.21
C GLY A 301 6.42 0.79 11.88
N LEU A 302 6.28 2.12 11.89
CA LEU A 302 7.19 3.02 12.63
C LEU A 302 6.76 3.15 14.09
N CYS A 303 5.48 2.92 14.38
CA CYS A 303 4.95 2.92 15.72
C CYS A 303 5.47 1.70 16.51
N PRO A 304 6.12 1.90 17.66
CA PRO A 304 6.61 0.78 18.48
C PRO A 304 5.50 -0.09 19.07
N ASN A 305 4.27 0.40 19.09
CA ASN A 305 3.11 -0.34 19.59
C ASN A 305 2.54 -1.32 18.56
N ASP A 306 2.88 -1.16 17.27
CA ASP A 306 2.48 -2.12 16.27
C ASP A 306 2.97 -3.53 16.62
N LYS A 307 2.06 -4.48 16.59
CA LYS A 307 2.34 -5.90 16.80
C LYS A 307 1.63 -6.73 15.76
N LEU A 308 2.34 -7.66 15.17
CA LEU A 308 1.81 -8.72 14.32
C LEU A 308 2.42 -10.05 14.74
N THR A 309 1.70 -11.14 14.53
CA THR A 309 2.29 -12.46 14.70
C THR A 309 3.05 -12.89 13.45
N PRO A 310 4.12 -13.70 13.55
CA PRO A 310 4.74 -14.33 12.39
C PRO A 310 3.73 -15.10 11.52
N ARG A 311 2.78 -15.80 12.14
CA ARG A 311 1.70 -16.51 11.45
C ARG A 311 0.84 -15.58 10.61
N LEU A 312 0.49 -14.39 11.13
CA LEU A 312 -0.28 -13.41 10.35
C LEU A 312 0.48 -12.99 9.08
N LEU A 313 1.79 -12.71 9.21
CA LEU A 313 2.60 -12.31 8.05
C LEU A 313 2.74 -13.44 7.02
N VAL A 314 2.88 -14.68 7.46
CA VAL A 314 2.89 -15.86 6.56
C VAL A 314 1.54 -16.03 5.87
N ASN A 315 0.42 -15.99 6.61
CA ASN A 315 -0.93 -16.11 6.04
C ASN A 315 -1.23 -14.99 5.04
N LEU A 316 -0.77 -13.76 5.33
CA LEU A 316 -0.87 -12.63 4.42
C LEU A 316 -0.13 -12.85 3.10
N LEU A 317 1.09 -13.38 3.17
CA LEU A 317 1.89 -13.71 2.00
C LEU A 317 1.29 -14.93 1.25
N ALA A 318 0.78 -15.93 1.97
CA ALA A 318 0.07 -17.06 1.38
C ALA A 318 -1.23 -16.60 0.67
N TYR A 319 -1.98 -15.68 1.27
CA TYR A 319 -3.12 -15.05 0.62
C TYR A 319 -2.72 -14.39 -0.71
N ALA A 320 -1.62 -13.62 -0.69
CA ALA A 320 -1.11 -13.02 -1.92
C ALA A 320 -0.73 -14.08 -2.97
N TYR A 321 -0.05 -15.16 -2.55
CA TYR A 321 0.37 -16.26 -3.43
C TYR A 321 -0.80 -16.96 -4.13
N MET A 322 -1.89 -17.22 -3.40
CA MET A 322 -3.12 -17.82 -3.97
C MET A 322 -3.82 -16.91 -4.99
N HIS A 323 -3.55 -15.61 -5.00
CA HIS A 323 -4.13 -14.65 -5.91
C HIS A 323 -3.09 -14.23 -6.97
N LYS A 324 -2.97 -14.96 -8.09
CA LYS A 324 -1.91 -14.83 -9.12
C LYS A 324 -1.55 -13.39 -9.49
N ARG A 325 -2.54 -12.52 -9.73
CA ARG A 325 -2.29 -11.11 -10.09
C ARG A 325 -1.68 -10.34 -8.92
N LEU A 326 -2.19 -10.51 -7.72
CA LEU A 326 -1.69 -9.88 -6.50
C LEU A 326 -0.27 -10.36 -6.19
N PHE A 327 -0.05 -11.68 -6.28
CA PHE A 327 1.26 -12.29 -6.07
C PHE A 327 2.32 -11.70 -7.01
N LYS A 328 2.02 -11.61 -8.30
CA LYS A 328 2.94 -11.06 -9.28
C LYS A 328 3.43 -9.66 -8.89
N GLU A 329 2.51 -8.77 -8.48
CA GLU A 329 2.85 -7.40 -8.09
C GLU A 329 3.65 -7.38 -6.78
N VAL A 330 3.20 -8.11 -5.74
CA VAL A 330 3.91 -8.19 -4.45
C VAL A 330 5.30 -8.75 -4.63
N TYR A 331 5.44 -9.89 -5.33
CA TYR A 331 6.70 -10.57 -5.54
C TYR A 331 7.70 -9.72 -6.32
N TYR A 332 7.23 -9.00 -7.35
CA TYR A 332 8.06 -8.10 -8.14
C TYR A 332 8.59 -6.92 -7.30
N ASP A 333 7.74 -6.34 -6.46
CA ASP A 333 8.06 -5.14 -5.69
C ASP A 333 8.84 -5.42 -4.40
N LEU A 334 8.97 -6.68 -3.96
CA LEU A 334 9.84 -7.04 -2.85
C LEU A 334 11.34 -6.88 -3.20
N PRO A 335 12.19 -6.48 -2.25
CA PRO A 335 13.64 -6.53 -2.39
C PRO A 335 14.14 -7.94 -2.73
N LEU A 336 15.17 -8.00 -3.57
CA LEU A 336 15.85 -9.24 -3.96
C LEU A 336 17.19 -9.36 -3.24
N SER A 337 17.44 -10.52 -2.62
CA SER A 337 18.64 -10.80 -1.84
C SER A 337 19.94 -10.48 -2.60
N GLY A 338 20.84 -9.75 -1.95
CA GLY A 338 22.14 -9.34 -2.50
C GLY A 338 22.10 -8.51 -3.78
N THR A 339 20.91 -7.95 -4.15
CA THR A 339 20.72 -7.35 -5.49
C THR A 339 20.13 -5.95 -5.42
N ASP A 340 18.98 -5.78 -4.75
CA ASP A 340 18.27 -4.50 -4.77
C ASP A 340 17.56 -4.14 -3.45
N GLY A 341 17.06 -2.91 -3.39
CA GLY A 341 16.26 -2.40 -2.29
C GLY A 341 16.95 -2.55 -0.93
N THR A 342 16.17 -2.90 0.09
CA THR A 342 16.70 -3.04 1.46
C THR A 342 17.45 -4.36 1.71
N LEU A 343 17.57 -5.23 0.70
CA LEU A 343 18.36 -6.46 0.72
C LEU A 343 19.64 -6.38 -0.13
N HIS A 344 19.95 -5.20 -0.73
CA HIS A 344 21.14 -5.02 -1.56
C HIS A 344 22.42 -5.55 -0.88
N ASP A 345 22.63 -5.20 0.39
CA ASP A 345 23.83 -5.57 1.17
C ASP A 345 23.58 -6.74 2.15
N ARG A 346 22.57 -7.59 1.88
CA ARG A 346 22.21 -8.74 2.72
C ARG A 346 22.00 -9.98 1.86
N LEU A 347 22.28 -11.18 2.43
CA LEU A 347 22.03 -12.47 1.75
C LEU A 347 22.80 -12.54 0.41
N TYR A 348 24.08 -12.19 0.42
CA TYR A 348 24.92 -12.11 -0.78
C TYR A 348 25.72 -13.39 -1.07
N LYS A 349 25.60 -14.46 -0.24
CA LYS A 349 26.27 -15.72 -0.52
C LYS A 349 25.71 -16.39 -1.77
N LYS A 350 26.52 -17.14 -2.49
CA LYS A 350 26.22 -17.76 -3.79
C LYS A 350 24.90 -18.56 -3.78
N ASN A 351 24.63 -19.27 -2.71
CA ASN A 351 23.41 -20.09 -2.61
C ASN A 351 22.12 -19.32 -2.34
N VAL A 352 22.19 -18.04 -1.95
CA VAL A 352 21.00 -17.22 -1.60
C VAL A 352 20.87 -15.94 -2.40
N VAL A 353 21.96 -15.41 -3.02
CA VAL A 353 21.91 -14.19 -3.82
C VAL A 353 20.96 -14.36 -5.00
N GLY A 354 20.06 -13.39 -5.19
CA GLY A 354 19.08 -13.40 -6.29
C GLY A 354 17.96 -14.44 -6.14
N LYS A 355 17.87 -15.15 -5.00
CA LYS A 355 16.89 -16.25 -4.80
C LYS A 355 15.81 -15.95 -3.77
N ILE A 356 15.97 -14.92 -2.93
CA ILE A 356 15.03 -14.59 -1.85
C ILE A 356 14.40 -13.24 -2.12
N LYS A 357 13.08 -13.18 -2.11
CA LYS A 357 12.28 -11.97 -2.20
C LYS A 357 11.65 -11.67 -0.85
N ALA A 358 12.07 -10.61 -0.15
CA ALA A 358 11.55 -10.37 1.19
C ALA A 358 11.50 -8.89 1.59
N LYS A 359 10.51 -8.57 2.42
CA LYS A 359 10.40 -7.28 3.11
C LYS A 359 11.19 -7.30 4.38
N THR A 360 12.03 -6.29 4.59
CA THR A 360 12.77 -6.07 5.83
C THR A 360 12.00 -5.14 6.78
N GLY A 361 12.19 -5.34 8.08
CA GLY A 361 11.75 -4.40 9.11
C GLY A 361 12.90 -4.07 10.07
N THR A 362 12.99 -2.82 10.50
CA THR A 362 14.05 -2.35 11.39
C THR A 362 13.56 -1.20 12.26
N LEU A 363 13.72 -1.33 13.57
CA LEU A 363 13.61 -0.22 14.52
C LEU A 363 14.75 -0.33 15.53
N THR A 364 15.35 0.80 15.89
CA THR A 364 16.43 0.87 16.91
C THR A 364 15.90 1.07 18.31
N LYS A 365 14.60 1.33 18.45
CA LYS A 365 13.92 1.52 19.74
C LYS A 365 13.67 0.15 20.42
N ASN A 366 13.38 0.16 21.73
CA ASN A 366 12.98 -1.03 22.51
C ASN A 366 14.01 -2.19 22.42
N GLY A 367 15.29 -1.90 22.55
CA GLY A 367 16.34 -2.93 22.48
C GLY A 367 16.70 -3.39 21.08
N GLY A 368 16.04 -2.86 20.07
CA GLY A 368 16.24 -3.20 18.68
C GLY A 368 15.23 -4.23 18.16
N ILE A 369 14.85 -4.05 16.90
CA ILE A 369 13.92 -4.91 16.17
C ILE A 369 14.49 -5.16 14.79
N SER A 370 14.55 -6.43 14.39
CA SER A 370 14.83 -6.87 13.03
C SER A 370 13.76 -7.86 12.59
N SER A 371 13.16 -7.67 11.43
CA SER A 371 12.22 -8.61 10.85
C SER A 371 12.48 -8.83 9.38
N LEU A 372 12.10 -10.00 8.89
CA LEU A 372 12.26 -10.40 7.49
C LEU A 372 11.13 -11.37 7.14
N SER A 373 10.33 -11.02 6.11
CA SER A 373 9.20 -11.86 5.69
C SER A 373 9.09 -11.87 4.17
N GLY A 374 8.92 -13.05 3.57
CA GLY A 374 8.93 -13.16 2.12
C GLY A 374 8.87 -14.58 1.60
N TYR A 375 9.51 -14.78 0.45
CA TYR A 375 9.44 -15.99 -0.37
C TYR A 375 10.82 -16.44 -0.82
N PHE A 376 10.98 -17.74 -0.97
CA PHE A 376 12.05 -18.35 -1.75
C PHE A 376 11.56 -19.67 -2.36
N THR A 377 12.25 -20.16 -3.40
CA THR A 377 12.00 -21.49 -3.94
C THR A 377 12.84 -22.50 -3.16
N GLY A 378 12.20 -23.51 -2.59
CA GLY A 378 12.84 -24.63 -1.91
C GLY A 378 13.69 -25.49 -2.84
N ASN A 379 14.48 -26.39 -2.26
CA ASN A 379 15.36 -27.28 -3.04
C ASN A 379 14.59 -28.32 -3.89
N ASP A 380 13.34 -28.55 -3.56
CA ASP A 380 12.37 -29.39 -4.25
C ASP A 380 11.55 -28.64 -5.30
N GLY A 381 11.78 -27.32 -5.45
CA GLY A 381 11.03 -26.45 -6.36
C GLY A 381 9.77 -25.84 -5.76
N HIS A 382 9.43 -26.16 -4.50
CA HIS A 382 8.26 -25.61 -3.83
C HIS A 382 8.43 -24.14 -3.50
N MET A 383 7.34 -23.39 -3.51
CA MET A 383 7.31 -22.01 -3.01
C MET A 383 7.24 -22.03 -1.49
N ILE A 384 8.28 -21.56 -0.85
CA ILE A 384 8.37 -21.44 0.60
C ILE A 384 8.11 -19.98 1.00
N ILE A 385 7.22 -19.81 1.96
CA ILE A 385 6.90 -18.53 2.59
C ILE A 385 7.47 -18.52 4.00
N PHE A 386 8.06 -17.40 4.40
CA PHE A 386 8.62 -17.27 5.74
C PHE A 386 8.38 -15.90 6.38
N SER A 387 8.35 -15.89 7.70
CA SER A 387 8.41 -14.70 8.52
C SER A 387 9.31 -14.95 9.72
N ILE A 388 10.29 -14.08 9.95
CA ILE A 388 11.23 -14.14 11.08
C ILE A 388 11.24 -12.76 11.74
N ILE A 389 10.96 -12.71 13.03
CA ILE A 389 10.92 -11.47 13.83
C ILE A 389 11.84 -11.64 15.05
N ASN A 390 12.84 -10.76 15.17
CA ASN A 390 13.69 -10.63 16.34
C ASN A 390 13.35 -9.31 17.04
N ASN A 391 12.86 -9.36 18.28
CA ASN A 391 12.61 -8.21 19.13
C ASN A 391 13.57 -8.23 20.34
N GLU A 392 13.81 -7.06 20.94
CA GLU A 392 14.74 -6.93 22.06
C GLU A 392 16.13 -7.49 21.72
N CYS A 393 16.54 -7.25 20.50
CA CYS A 393 17.76 -7.78 19.90
C CYS A 393 18.45 -6.65 19.13
N PRO A 394 19.77 -6.39 19.34
CA PRO A 394 20.49 -5.47 18.50
C PRO A 394 20.24 -5.76 17.02
N VAL A 395 19.94 -4.72 16.25
CA VAL A 395 19.47 -4.87 14.85
C VAL A 395 20.40 -5.74 14.01
N MET A 396 21.71 -5.56 14.18
CA MET A 396 22.72 -6.31 13.39
C MET A 396 22.73 -7.79 13.77
N ASP A 397 22.58 -8.11 15.05
CA ASP A 397 22.56 -9.51 15.51
C ASP A 397 21.31 -10.24 14.98
N GLY A 398 20.15 -9.59 15.03
CA GLY A 398 18.93 -10.12 14.44
C GLY A 398 19.06 -10.37 12.93
N ARG A 399 19.64 -9.39 12.19
CA ARG A 399 19.90 -9.56 10.75
C ARG A 399 20.86 -10.71 10.45
N GLN A 400 21.96 -10.78 11.18
CA GLN A 400 22.96 -11.86 11.00
C GLN A 400 22.37 -13.23 11.28
N TRP A 401 21.53 -13.36 12.30
CA TRP A 401 20.84 -14.59 12.62
C TRP A 401 19.89 -15.02 11.49
N GLN A 402 19.07 -14.09 10.98
CA GLN A 402 18.17 -14.33 9.84
C GLN A 402 18.94 -14.75 8.59
N ASP A 403 20.04 -14.05 8.27
CA ASP A 403 20.83 -14.31 7.08
C ASP A 403 21.57 -15.67 7.18
N LYS A 404 22.05 -16.04 8.38
CA LYS A 404 22.64 -17.35 8.63
C LYS A 404 21.61 -18.47 8.47
N LEU A 405 20.41 -18.33 9.05
CA LEU A 405 19.35 -19.33 8.91
C LEU A 405 19.02 -19.55 7.43
N LEU A 406 18.65 -18.51 6.70
CA LEU A 406 18.26 -18.62 5.29
C LEU A 406 19.39 -19.18 4.42
N THR A 407 20.64 -18.82 4.73
CA THR A 407 21.80 -19.39 4.02
C THR A 407 21.98 -20.89 4.32
N SER A 408 21.75 -21.33 5.56
CA SER A 408 21.97 -22.72 5.97
C SER A 408 20.91 -23.69 5.43
N ILE A 409 19.67 -23.20 5.23
CA ILE A 409 18.56 -24.05 4.75
C ILE A 409 18.51 -24.18 3.22
N MET A 410 19.13 -23.26 2.48
CA MET A 410 19.23 -23.33 1.02
C MET A 410 20.52 -24.06 0.62
N ARG A 411 20.43 -25.03 -0.31
CA ARG A 411 21.60 -25.81 -0.75
C ARG A 411 22.63 -24.93 -1.48
N GLU A 412 23.90 -25.25 -1.32
CA GLU A 412 24.95 -24.84 -2.23
C GLU A 412 24.85 -25.70 -3.49
N GLU A 413 24.67 -25.05 -4.64
CA GLU A 413 24.81 -25.67 -5.97
C GLU A 413 26.28 -25.82 -6.35
#